data_4488bd50367e332be9c16b4a06a6eec7
#
_entry.id   4488bd50367e332be9c16b4a06a6eec7
#
_cell.length_a   1.000
_cell.length_b   1.000
_cell.length_c   1.000
_cell.angle_alpha   90.00
_cell.angle_beta   90.00
_cell.angle_gamma   90.00
#
_symmetry.space_group_name_H-M   'P 1'
#
loop_
_entity.id
_entity.type
_entity.pdbx_description
1 polymer ?
#
loop_
_entity_poly.entity_id
_entity_poly.type
_entity_poly.pdbx_seq_one_letter_code
_entity_poly.pdbx_strand_id
1 'polypeptide(L)'
;MSGGVDITKFPNKWKIDQRIGKYETNKQAWAEHAVINLVPTLKAGQNIIIDDGYSDFFYEVNCNLHKALLDAKIPHDFTIRPGAHTWEYWTNAIDYQMLFFAKAFAK
;
A
#
# COMPACT_ATOMS: atom_id res chain seq x y z
N MET A 1 -6.79 -0.65 0.14
CA MET A 1 -6.85 -0.79 1.61
C MET A 1 -5.46 -0.68 2.23
N SER A 2 -5.33 -1.07 3.48
CA SER A 2 -4.11 -0.96 4.28
C SER A 2 -3.08 -2.02 3.87
N GLY A 3 -2.30 -1.77 2.86
CA GLY A 3 -1.40 -2.75 2.29
C GLY A 3 0.02 -2.73 2.84
N GLY A 4 0.66 -3.91 2.89
CA GLY A 4 2.08 -4.05 3.19
C GLY A 4 2.93 -3.73 1.98
N VAL A 5 2.93 -2.48 1.55
CA VAL A 5 3.51 -2.05 0.27
C VAL A 5 5.02 -1.95 0.28
N ASP A 6 5.66 -2.07 1.44
CA ASP A 6 7.12 -2.12 1.54
C ASP A 6 7.53 -3.18 2.56
N ILE A 7 7.69 -4.41 2.10
CA ILE A 7 8.07 -5.55 2.94
C ILE A 7 9.48 -5.42 3.51
N THR A 8 10.33 -4.59 2.91
CA THR A 8 11.71 -4.41 3.38
C THR A 8 11.78 -3.81 4.79
N LYS A 9 10.70 -3.17 5.25
CA LYS A 9 10.60 -2.62 6.60
C LYS A 9 10.20 -3.66 7.65
N PHE A 10 9.87 -4.90 7.24
CA PHE A 10 9.37 -5.96 8.11
C PHE A 10 10.12 -7.28 7.86
N PRO A 11 11.46 -7.32 8.04
CA PRO A 11 12.27 -8.47 7.61
C PRO A 11 12.01 -9.75 8.39
N ASN A 12 11.40 -9.66 9.59
CA ASN A 12 11.19 -10.83 10.46
C ASN A 12 9.69 -11.15 10.66
N LYS A 13 8.83 -10.65 9.77
CA LYS A 13 7.37 -10.82 9.90
C LYS A 13 6.82 -11.77 8.84
N TRP A 14 5.72 -12.44 9.21
CA TRP A 14 4.86 -13.23 8.32
C TRP A 14 5.56 -14.32 7.52
N LYS A 15 6.73 -14.79 8.00
CA LYS A 15 7.50 -15.86 7.34
C LYS A 15 7.87 -15.55 5.88
N ILE A 16 8.04 -14.27 5.55
CA ILE A 16 8.44 -13.86 4.20
C ILE A 16 9.81 -14.43 3.85
N ASP A 17 10.71 -14.53 4.83
CA ASP A 17 12.04 -15.09 4.65
C ASP A 17 12.04 -16.54 4.15
N GLN A 18 10.99 -17.31 4.45
CA GLN A 18 10.83 -18.67 3.96
C GLN A 18 10.43 -18.73 2.50
N ARG A 19 9.95 -17.62 1.95
CA ARG A 19 9.49 -17.53 0.57
C ARG A 19 10.53 -16.93 -0.38
N ILE A 20 11.23 -15.88 0.05
CA ILE A 20 12.18 -15.15 -0.81
C ILE A 20 13.59 -15.09 -0.22
N GLY A 21 13.86 -15.88 0.84
CA GLY A 21 15.16 -15.92 1.50
C GLY A 21 15.31 -14.89 2.60
N LYS A 22 16.35 -15.04 3.40
CA LYS A 22 16.62 -14.10 4.50
C LYS A 22 16.94 -12.72 3.97
N TYR A 23 16.41 -11.68 4.62
CA TYR A 23 16.61 -10.30 4.19
C TYR A 23 18.09 -9.94 4.09
N GLU A 24 18.90 -10.33 5.07
CA GLU A 24 20.31 -9.95 5.15
C GLU A 24 21.13 -10.42 3.95
N THR A 25 20.77 -11.55 3.33
CA THR A 25 21.48 -12.14 2.21
C THR A 25 20.73 -12.06 0.89
N ASN A 26 19.50 -11.52 0.89
CA ASN A 26 18.65 -11.46 -0.29
C ASN A 26 17.97 -10.08 -0.45
N LYS A 27 18.68 -9.01 -0.10
CA LYS A 27 18.12 -7.65 -0.11
C LYS A 27 17.53 -7.25 -1.46
N GLN A 28 18.17 -7.66 -2.55
CA GLN A 28 17.68 -7.34 -3.88
C GLN A 28 16.33 -8.01 -4.16
N ALA A 29 16.18 -9.30 -3.79
CA ALA A 29 14.92 -10.01 -3.97
C ALA A 29 13.80 -9.36 -3.16
N TRP A 30 14.08 -8.93 -1.92
CA TRP A 30 13.11 -8.22 -1.10
C TRP A 30 12.71 -6.89 -1.72
N ALA A 31 13.69 -6.13 -2.23
CA ALA A 31 13.40 -4.86 -2.91
C ALA A 31 12.54 -5.07 -4.16
N GLU A 32 12.82 -6.10 -4.95
CA GLU A 32 12.06 -6.41 -6.16
C GLU A 32 10.60 -6.79 -5.87
N HIS A 33 10.32 -7.34 -4.68
CA HIS A 33 8.98 -7.73 -4.28
C HIS A 33 8.25 -6.66 -3.47
N ALA A 34 8.87 -5.51 -3.19
CA ALA A 34 8.22 -4.41 -2.50
C ALA A 34 7.42 -3.56 -3.50
N VAL A 35 6.12 -3.42 -3.25
CA VAL A 35 5.20 -2.70 -4.15
C VAL A 35 5.66 -1.26 -4.40
N ILE A 36 6.17 -0.58 -3.38
CA ILE A 36 6.61 0.82 -3.50
C ILE A 36 7.70 0.98 -4.59
N ASN A 37 8.54 -0.03 -4.78
CA ASN A 37 9.61 0.02 -5.78
C ASN A 37 9.10 -0.23 -7.20
N LEU A 38 7.84 -0.63 -7.36
CA LEU A 38 7.21 -0.84 -8.66
C LEU A 38 6.51 0.42 -9.19
N VAL A 39 6.44 1.49 -8.38
CA VAL A 39 5.79 2.74 -8.79
C VAL A 39 6.28 3.27 -10.14
N PRO A 40 7.60 3.26 -10.46
CA PRO A 40 8.05 3.72 -11.78
C PRO A 40 7.52 2.91 -12.97
N THR A 41 7.01 1.70 -12.73
CA THR A 41 6.44 0.85 -13.79
C THR A 41 4.94 1.06 -14.00
N LEU A 42 4.29 1.84 -13.14
CA LEU A 42 2.84 2.06 -13.23
C LEU A 42 2.51 2.97 -14.41
N LYS A 43 1.39 2.66 -15.05
CA LYS A 43 0.88 3.45 -16.18
C LYS A 43 -0.18 4.43 -15.70
N ALA A 44 -0.24 5.58 -16.36
CA ALA A 44 -1.32 6.54 -16.13
C ALA A 44 -2.67 5.90 -16.47
N GLY A 45 -3.72 6.30 -15.75
CA GLY A 45 -5.07 5.83 -15.98
C GLY A 45 -5.51 4.67 -15.10
N GLN A 46 -4.63 4.13 -14.26
CA GLN A 46 -5.03 3.14 -13.26
C GLN A 46 -5.79 3.82 -12.12
N ASN A 47 -6.81 3.12 -11.61
CA ASN A 47 -7.62 3.63 -10.50
C ASN A 47 -7.05 3.13 -9.19
N ILE A 48 -6.39 4.00 -8.45
CA ILE A 48 -5.68 3.65 -7.22
C ILE A 48 -6.29 4.42 -6.05
N ILE A 49 -6.62 3.71 -4.99
CA ILE A 49 -7.02 4.29 -3.71
C ILE A 49 -6.22 3.64 -2.58
N ILE A 50 -5.66 4.47 -1.71
CA ILE A 50 -4.99 4.05 -0.49
C ILE A 50 -5.80 4.58 0.69
N ASP A 51 -6.18 3.69 1.59
CA ASP A 51 -6.98 4.03 2.76
C ASP A 51 -6.40 3.30 3.97
N ASP A 52 -5.97 4.05 4.96
CA ASP A 52 -5.32 3.47 6.14
C ASP A 52 -5.67 4.23 7.41
N GLY A 53 -5.60 3.53 8.55
CA GLY A 53 -5.71 4.13 9.86
C GLY A 53 -4.35 4.62 10.36
N TYR A 54 -4.31 5.77 11.01
CA TYR A 54 -3.02 6.30 11.47
C TYR A 54 -2.44 5.51 12.66
N SER A 55 -3.18 4.56 13.24
CA SER A 55 -2.67 3.62 14.24
C SER A 55 -2.31 2.25 13.67
N ASP A 56 -2.40 2.07 12.34
CA ASP A 56 -2.04 0.84 11.65
C ASP A 56 -0.52 0.72 11.57
N PHE A 57 0.01 -0.50 11.76
CA PHE A 57 1.45 -0.72 11.66
C PHE A 57 1.98 -0.53 10.21
N PHE A 58 1.11 -0.51 9.22
CA PHE A 58 1.47 -0.18 7.83
C PHE A 58 1.28 1.30 7.49
N TYR A 59 0.94 2.15 8.46
CA TYR A 59 0.69 3.57 8.21
C TYR A 59 1.86 4.26 7.51
N GLU A 60 3.07 4.08 8.05
CA GLU A 60 4.26 4.74 7.50
C GLU A 60 4.55 4.30 6.06
N VAL A 61 4.47 2.99 5.78
CA VAL A 61 4.76 2.49 4.42
C VAL A 61 3.70 2.93 3.42
N ASN A 62 2.44 3.08 3.84
CA ASN A 62 1.39 3.61 2.98
C ASN A 62 1.56 5.11 2.72
N CYS A 63 2.02 5.88 3.70
CA CYS A 63 2.39 7.28 3.51
C CYS A 63 3.54 7.41 2.51
N ASN A 64 4.53 6.53 2.60
CA ASN A 64 5.66 6.51 1.67
C ASN A 64 5.20 6.19 0.24
N LEU A 65 4.25 5.26 0.08
CA LEU A 65 3.68 4.96 -1.23
C LEU A 65 2.93 6.16 -1.79
N HIS A 66 2.12 6.84 -0.97
CA HIS A 66 1.42 8.05 -1.38
C HIS A 66 2.40 9.10 -1.91
N LYS A 67 3.48 9.33 -1.20
CA LYS A 67 4.51 10.29 -1.62
C LYS A 67 5.18 9.85 -2.93
N ALA A 68 5.50 8.57 -3.07
CA ALA A 68 6.09 8.04 -4.30
C ALA A 68 5.18 8.21 -5.50
N LEU A 69 3.88 8.00 -5.32
CA LEU A 69 2.88 8.22 -6.39
C LEU A 69 2.77 9.69 -6.76
N LEU A 70 2.82 10.60 -5.78
CA LEU A 70 2.82 12.04 -6.05
C LEU A 70 4.07 12.43 -6.85
N ASP A 71 5.23 11.96 -6.44
CA ASP A 71 6.50 12.27 -7.13
C ASP A 71 6.52 11.74 -8.56
N ALA A 72 5.88 10.59 -8.80
CA ALA A 72 5.75 10.00 -10.13
C ALA A 72 4.60 10.60 -10.94
N LYS A 73 3.85 11.55 -10.40
CA LYS A 73 2.69 12.19 -11.04
C LYS A 73 1.60 11.20 -11.42
N ILE A 74 1.37 10.20 -10.57
CA ILE A 74 0.31 9.20 -10.76
C ILE A 74 -0.90 9.59 -9.90
N PRO A 75 -2.05 9.94 -10.52
CA PRO A 75 -3.25 10.31 -9.77
C PRO A 75 -3.75 9.14 -8.93
N HIS A 76 -4.14 9.44 -7.70
CA HIS A 76 -4.66 8.45 -6.76
C HIS A 76 -5.42 9.16 -5.63
N ASP A 77 -6.28 8.41 -4.95
CA ASP A 77 -6.91 8.89 -3.71
C ASP A 77 -6.14 8.34 -2.51
N PHE A 78 -5.98 9.19 -1.51
CA PHE A 78 -5.29 8.82 -0.27
C PHE A 78 -6.10 9.32 0.91
N THR A 79 -6.56 8.39 1.75
CA THR A 79 -7.42 8.70 2.90
C THR A 79 -6.83 8.13 4.17
N ILE A 80 -6.72 8.96 5.21
CA ILE A 80 -6.25 8.57 6.53
C ILE A 80 -7.35 8.94 7.54
N ARG A 81 -7.67 7.98 8.41
CA ARG A 81 -8.67 8.14 9.46
C ARG A 81 -8.16 7.52 10.75
N PRO A 82 -8.80 7.85 11.91
CA PRO A 82 -8.50 7.13 13.15
C PRO A 82 -8.77 5.64 12.98
N GLY A 83 -7.87 4.80 13.49
CA GLY A 83 -8.04 3.36 13.46
C GLY A 83 -6.74 2.64 13.16
N ALA A 84 -6.83 1.31 13.10
CA ALA A 84 -5.68 0.43 12.96
C ALA A 84 -5.97 -0.68 11.94
N HIS A 85 -5.10 -1.67 11.89
CA HIS A 85 -5.21 -2.81 10.97
C HIS A 85 -6.27 -3.80 11.48
N THR A 86 -7.56 -3.41 11.40
CA THR A 86 -8.67 -4.14 11.98
C THR A 86 -9.86 -4.25 11.03
N TRP A 87 -10.70 -5.27 11.25
CA TRP A 87 -11.94 -5.44 10.50
C TRP A 87 -12.90 -4.25 10.68
N GLU A 88 -12.94 -3.65 11.89
CA GLU A 88 -13.74 -2.47 12.14
C GLU A 88 -13.36 -1.33 11.20
N TYR A 89 -12.07 -1.06 11.06
CA TYR A 89 -11.59 -0.03 10.15
C TYR A 89 -11.96 -0.36 8.70
N TRP A 90 -11.73 -1.59 8.27
CA TRP A 90 -11.98 -1.99 6.88
C TRP A 90 -13.47 -2.00 6.53
N THR A 91 -14.34 -2.37 7.46
CA THR A 91 -15.79 -2.32 7.25
C THR A 91 -16.26 -0.90 6.99
N ASN A 92 -15.71 0.07 7.70
CA ASN A 92 -16.01 1.48 7.45
C ASN A 92 -15.38 1.98 6.13
N ALA A 93 -14.16 1.56 5.86
CA ALA A 93 -13.40 2.01 4.68
C ALA A 93 -14.03 1.54 3.36
N ILE A 94 -14.68 0.38 3.34
CA ILE A 94 -15.24 -0.19 2.11
C ILE A 94 -16.27 0.75 1.45
N ASP A 95 -17.04 1.48 2.24
CA ASP A 95 -18.04 2.42 1.70
C ASP A 95 -17.38 3.52 0.88
N TYR A 96 -16.26 4.05 1.34
CA TYR A 96 -15.48 5.08 0.63
C TYR A 96 -14.82 4.52 -0.61
N GLN A 97 -14.32 3.30 -0.53
CA GLN A 97 -13.69 2.63 -1.68
C GLN A 97 -14.71 2.32 -2.76
N MET A 98 -15.90 1.88 -2.39
CA MET A 98 -16.99 1.64 -3.35
C MET A 98 -17.40 2.92 -4.06
N LEU A 99 -17.47 4.04 -3.33
CA LEU A 99 -17.76 5.34 -3.94
C LEU A 99 -16.67 5.73 -4.94
N PHE A 100 -15.41 5.53 -4.60
CA PHE A 100 -14.29 5.80 -5.49
C PHE A 100 -14.41 4.99 -6.79
N PHE A 101 -14.62 3.68 -6.68
CA PHE A 101 -14.70 2.82 -7.85
C PHE A 101 -15.98 3.05 -8.66
N ALA A 102 -17.09 3.38 -8.02
CA ALA A 102 -18.32 3.73 -8.73
C ALA A 102 -18.10 4.94 -9.64
N LYS A 103 -17.39 5.96 -9.15
CA LYS A 103 -17.05 7.13 -9.95
C LYS A 103 -16.07 6.80 -11.07
N ALA A 104 -15.10 5.94 -10.80
CA ALA A 104 -14.10 5.53 -11.79
C ALA A 104 -14.73 4.76 -12.95
N PHE A 105 -15.67 3.85 -12.65
CA PHE A 105 -16.31 3.00 -13.66
C PHE A 105 -17.45 3.71 -14.39
N ALA A 106 -17.92 4.85 -13.90
CA ALA A 106 -18.98 5.61 -14.56
C ALA A 106 -18.46 6.50 -15.71
N LYS A 107 -17.14 6.61 -15.86
CA LYS A 107 -16.50 7.45 -16.89
C LYS A 107 -16.51 6.81 -18.27
#